data_837895c9da956d0e3411e4c2165e7dce
#
_entry.id   837895c9da956d0e3411e4c2165e7dce
#
_cell.length_a   1.000
_cell.length_b   1.000
_cell.length_c   1.000
_cell.angle_alpha   90.00
_cell.angle_beta   90.00
_cell.angle_gamma   90.00
#
_symmetry.space_group_name_H-M   'P 1'
#
loop_
_entity.id
_entity.type
_entity.pdbx_description
1 polymer ?
#
loop_
_entity_poly.entity_id
_entity_poly.type
_entity_poly.pdbx_seq_one_letter_code
_entity_poly.pdbx_strand_id
1 'polypeptide(L)'
;MFNRLLAILCLCLPLEALAQGKTTDFMLGNGMQVVVIEDHRAPVVVHMVWYKVGSADEPPGKSGIAHFLEHLMFKKTENLDAGELADTVAANGGSHNAFTNLDYTGYYQRVAADRLELMMQMEADRMTGLQLSPDDIAVERDVVIEERNQ
;
A
#
# COMPACT_ATOMS: atom_id res chain seq x y z
N MET A 1 44.90 47.89 32.32
CA MET A 1 44.79 46.77 31.32
C MET A 1 43.42 46.11 31.54
N PHE A 2 42.44 46.47 30.72
CA PHE A 2 41.06 45.93 30.80
C PHE A 2 40.94 44.77 29.78
N ASN A 3 40.83 43.55 30.27
CA ASN A 3 40.49 42.39 29.47
C ASN A 3 39.00 42.43 29.13
N ARG A 4 38.69 42.64 27.84
CA ARG A 4 37.35 42.48 27.32
C ARG A 4 37.12 41.01 26.93
N LEU A 5 36.44 40.26 27.78
CA LEU A 5 35.92 38.93 27.44
C LEU A 5 34.72 39.13 26.54
N LEU A 6 34.87 38.82 25.25
CA LEU A 6 33.74 38.79 24.29
C LEU A 6 33.06 37.45 24.42
N ALA A 7 31.92 37.40 25.11
CA ALA A 7 31.06 36.22 25.18
C ALA A 7 30.28 36.09 23.86
N ILE A 8 30.67 35.16 23.00
CA ILE A 8 29.88 34.76 21.82
C ILE A 8 28.73 33.88 22.32
N LEU A 9 27.56 34.47 22.47
CA LEU A 9 26.30 33.73 22.71
C LEU A 9 25.88 33.10 21.39
N CYS A 10 26.20 31.82 21.18
CA CYS A 10 25.65 31.01 20.09
C CYS A 10 24.15 30.81 20.36
N LEU A 11 23.31 31.58 19.68
CA LEU A 11 21.86 31.39 19.66
C LEU A 11 21.60 30.15 18.82
N CYS A 12 21.56 28.97 19.44
CA CYS A 12 21.02 27.76 18.85
C CYS A 12 19.49 27.91 18.80
N LEU A 13 19.00 28.53 17.75
CA LEU A 13 17.57 28.42 17.41
C LEU A 13 17.30 26.98 16.99
N PRO A 14 16.36 26.27 17.62
CA PRO A 14 15.92 24.98 17.09
C PRO A 14 15.34 25.24 15.71
N LEU A 15 16.01 24.78 14.66
CA LEU A 15 15.43 24.66 13.34
C LEU A 15 14.45 23.48 13.44
N GLU A 16 13.23 23.74 13.90
CA GLU A 16 12.14 22.81 13.72
C GLU A 16 11.89 22.75 12.22
N ALA A 17 12.51 21.76 11.59
CA ALA A 17 12.18 21.38 10.22
C ALA A 17 10.74 20.81 10.24
N LEU A 18 9.76 21.70 10.10
CA LEU A 18 8.38 21.37 9.84
C LEU A 18 8.26 20.79 8.42
N ALA A 19 8.81 19.61 8.23
CA ALA A 19 8.51 18.75 7.08
C ALA A 19 7.30 17.87 7.40
N GLN A 20 6.28 18.47 8.03
CA GLN A 20 4.98 17.81 8.17
C GLN A 20 4.21 18.10 6.89
N GLY A 21 4.22 17.12 5.96
CA GLY A 21 3.37 17.16 4.77
C GLY A 21 1.91 17.37 5.19
N LYS A 22 1.19 18.18 4.42
CA LYS A 22 -0.24 18.41 4.67
C LYS A 22 -0.99 17.10 4.51
N THR A 23 -1.72 16.69 5.54
CA THR A 23 -2.64 15.56 5.47
C THR A 23 -4.04 16.04 5.18
N THR A 24 -4.68 15.46 4.19
CA THR A 24 -6.09 15.70 3.84
C THR A 24 -6.82 14.37 3.84
N ASP A 25 -8.00 14.32 4.44
CA ASP A 25 -8.87 13.15 4.41
C ASP A 25 -10.30 13.53 3.99
N PHE A 26 -10.97 12.61 3.31
CA PHE A 26 -12.35 12.77 2.86
C PHE A 26 -12.99 11.42 2.55
N MET A 27 -14.33 11.42 2.47
CA MET A 27 -15.11 10.24 2.12
C MET A 27 -15.61 10.36 0.68
N LEU A 28 -15.50 9.27 -0.09
CA LEU A 28 -16.15 9.13 -1.39
C LEU A 28 -17.63 8.77 -1.22
N GLY A 29 -18.42 8.97 -2.29
CA GLY A 29 -19.85 8.67 -2.28
C GLY A 29 -20.20 7.20 -2.03
N ASN A 30 -19.28 6.28 -2.26
CA ASN A 30 -19.40 4.84 -1.96
C ASN A 30 -18.99 4.46 -0.53
N GLY A 31 -18.62 5.43 0.31
CA GLY A 31 -18.18 5.20 1.70
C GLY A 31 -16.69 4.89 1.86
N MET A 32 -15.88 4.93 0.80
CA MET A 32 -14.44 4.76 0.90
C MET A 32 -13.80 6.02 1.48
N GLN A 33 -12.99 5.87 2.53
CA GLN A 33 -12.16 6.93 3.07
C GLN A 33 -10.89 7.07 2.23
N VAL A 34 -10.57 8.30 1.86
CA VAL A 34 -9.34 8.65 1.16
C VAL A 34 -8.49 9.54 2.07
N VAL A 35 -7.22 9.17 2.22
CA VAL A 35 -6.23 9.95 2.96
C VAL A 35 -5.10 10.31 2.02
N VAL A 36 -4.80 11.60 1.90
CA VAL A 36 -3.70 12.12 1.09
C VAL A 36 -2.66 12.76 2.00
N ILE A 37 -1.43 12.28 1.92
CA ILE A 37 -0.28 12.83 2.65
C ILE A 37 0.65 13.44 1.60
N GLU A 38 0.73 14.77 1.59
CA GLU A 38 1.57 15.50 0.63
C GLU A 38 3.05 15.42 1.03
N ASP A 39 3.89 14.91 0.11
CA ASP A 39 5.35 14.93 0.25
C ASP A 39 5.98 15.24 -1.11
N HIS A 40 6.50 16.44 -1.27
CA HIS A 40 7.06 16.94 -2.53
C HIS A 40 8.58 16.80 -2.65
N ARG A 41 9.24 16.03 -1.76
CA ARG A 41 10.68 15.85 -1.77
C ARG A 41 11.18 15.02 -2.96
N ALA A 42 10.32 14.20 -3.56
CA ALA A 42 10.62 13.40 -4.73
C ALA A 42 9.37 13.23 -5.62
N PRO A 43 9.52 13.07 -6.95
CA PRO A 43 8.39 12.89 -7.87
C PRO A 43 7.90 11.43 -7.88
N VAL A 44 7.62 10.89 -6.72
CA VAL A 44 7.10 9.52 -6.52
C VAL A 44 5.82 9.55 -5.70
N VAL A 45 4.99 8.54 -5.90
CA VAL A 45 3.78 8.31 -5.11
C VAL A 45 3.78 6.88 -4.57
N VAL A 46 3.26 6.71 -3.37
CA VAL A 46 2.84 5.42 -2.83
C VAL A 46 1.32 5.43 -2.80
N HIS A 47 0.72 4.66 -3.67
CA HIS A 47 -0.71 4.39 -3.66
C HIS A 47 -0.98 3.16 -2.80
N MET A 48 -1.92 3.25 -1.87
CA MET A 48 -2.27 2.14 -0.97
C MET A 48 -3.77 1.96 -0.89
N VAL A 49 -4.21 0.72 -0.93
CA VAL A 49 -5.60 0.33 -0.62
C VAL A 49 -5.59 -0.54 0.63
N TRP A 50 -6.44 -0.18 1.60
CA TRP A 50 -6.54 -0.84 2.89
C TRP A 50 -7.95 -1.45 3.05
N TYR A 51 -8.00 -2.75 3.20
CA TYR A 51 -9.22 -3.46 3.59
C TYR A 51 -9.21 -3.64 5.10
N LYS A 52 -10.27 -3.22 5.76
CA LYS A 52 -10.45 -3.39 7.23
C LYS A 52 -10.93 -4.81 7.54
N VAL A 53 -10.19 -5.78 7.04
CA VAL A 53 -10.41 -7.22 7.24
C VAL A 53 -9.04 -7.88 7.34
N GLY A 54 -8.82 -8.67 8.36
CA GLY A 54 -7.60 -9.39 8.60
C GLY A 54 -7.84 -10.74 9.27
N SER A 55 -6.80 -11.34 9.81
CA SER A 55 -6.90 -12.70 10.38
C SER A 55 -7.76 -12.77 11.65
N ALA A 56 -7.99 -11.64 12.35
CA ALA A 56 -8.92 -11.60 13.49
C ALA A 56 -10.39 -11.75 13.09
N ASP A 57 -10.73 -11.45 11.83
CA ASP A 57 -12.10 -11.56 11.30
C ASP A 57 -12.41 -12.96 10.78
N GLU A 58 -11.45 -13.87 10.79
CA GLU A 58 -11.60 -15.23 10.26
C GLU A 58 -12.55 -16.08 11.11
N PRO A 59 -13.50 -16.76 10.50
CA PRO A 59 -14.38 -17.67 11.23
C PRO A 59 -13.58 -18.84 11.84
N PRO A 60 -14.00 -19.39 12.99
CA PRO A 60 -13.38 -20.57 13.57
C PRO A 60 -13.24 -21.72 12.56
N GLY A 61 -12.03 -22.29 12.46
CA GLY A 61 -11.71 -23.37 11.52
C GLY A 61 -11.45 -22.93 10.09
N LYS A 62 -11.34 -21.61 9.85
CA LYS A 62 -11.02 -21.00 8.54
C LYS A 62 -9.74 -20.16 8.59
N SER A 63 -8.81 -20.50 9.51
CA SER A 63 -7.56 -19.75 9.65
C SER A 63 -6.75 -19.74 8.37
N GLY A 64 -6.25 -18.53 8.00
CA GLY A 64 -5.48 -18.27 6.79
C GLY A 64 -6.32 -17.81 5.60
N ILE A 65 -7.64 -17.67 5.72
CA ILE A 65 -8.48 -17.25 4.59
C ILE A 65 -8.22 -15.80 4.17
N ALA A 66 -7.87 -14.92 5.10
CA ALA A 66 -7.53 -13.53 4.78
C ALA A 66 -6.24 -13.45 3.96
N HIS A 67 -5.19 -14.16 4.37
CA HIS A 67 -3.94 -14.27 3.63
C HIS A 67 -4.14 -14.98 2.28
N PHE A 68 -4.97 -16.00 2.24
CA PHE A 68 -5.30 -16.68 0.99
C PHE A 68 -6.00 -15.75 0.00
N LEU A 69 -6.92 -14.90 0.46
CA LEU A 69 -7.54 -13.89 -0.39
C LEU A 69 -6.53 -12.84 -0.88
N GLU A 70 -5.55 -12.47 -0.05
CA GLU A 70 -4.46 -11.60 -0.48
C GLU A 70 -3.77 -12.13 -1.73
N HIS A 71 -3.40 -13.42 -1.76
CA HIS A 71 -2.81 -14.07 -2.92
C HIS A 71 -3.74 -14.06 -4.13
N LEU A 72 -5.02 -14.40 -3.93
CA LEU A 72 -6.00 -14.47 -5.01
C LEU A 72 -6.25 -13.11 -5.67
N MET A 73 -6.05 -12.01 -4.94
CA MET A 73 -6.20 -10.66 -5.48
C MET A 73 -5.16 -10.30 -6.56
N PHE A 74 -4.12 -11.11 -6.78
CA PHE A 74 -3.17 -10.94 -7.87
C PHE A 74 -3.51 -11.74 -9.13
N LYS A 75 -4.67 -12.41 -9.13
CA LYS A 75 -5.18 -13.16 -10.28
C LYS A 75 -5.85 -12.25 -11.29
N LYS A 76 -6.39 -12.86 -12.34
CA LYS A 76 -7.08 -12.18 -13.42
C LYS A 76 -8.28 -11.38 -12.93
N THR A 77 -8.48 -10.22 -13.55
CA THR A 77 -9.68 -9.40 -13.40
C THR A 77 -10.46 -9.33 -14.71
N GLU A 78 -11.49 -8.50 -14.75
CA GLU A 78 -12.25 -8.24 -15.99
C GLU A 78 -11.37 -7.62 -17.07
N ASN A 79 -10.46 -6.70 -16.71
CA ASN A 79 -9.67 -5.91 -17.64
C ASN A 79 -8.16 -6.19 -17.59
N LEU A 80 -7.68 -7.00 -16.63
CA LEU A 80 -6.26 -7.33 -16.46
C LEU A 80 -6.05 -8.84 -16.47
N ASP A 81 -5.03 -9.29 -17.17
CA ASP A 81 -4.56 -10.67 -17.07
C ASP A 81 -3.83 -10.92 -15.74
N ALA A 82 -3.72 -12.19 -15.36
CA ALA A 82 -3.00 -12.57 -14.13
C ALA A 82 -1.54 -12.10 -14.20
N GLY A 83 -1.08 -11.35 -13.18
CA GLY A 83 0.28 -10.78 -13.13
C GLY A 83 0.44 -9.45 -13.86
N GLU A 84 -0.51 -9.02 -14.70
CA GLU A 84 -0.38 -7.80 -15.50
C GLU A 84 -0.20 -6.54 -14.65
N LEU A 85 -0.82 -6.46 -13.48
CA LEU A 85 -0.58 -5.34 -12.54
C LEU A 85 0.90 -5.30 -12.13
N ALA A 86 1.47 -6.44 -11.77
CA ALA A 86 2.88 -6.55 -11.39
C ALA A 86 3.81 -6.13 -12.52
N ASP A 87 3.57 -6.64 -13.72
CA ASP A 87 4.35 -6.34 -14.93
C ASP A 87 4.24 -4.84 -15.29
N THR A 88 3.05 -4.27 -15.19
CA THR A 88 2.83 -2.83 -15.45
C THR A 88 3.56 -1.97 -14.44
N VAL A 89 3.52 -2.30 -13.15
CA VAL A 89 4.28 -1.59 -12.12
C VAL A 89 5.78 -1.66 -12.39
N ALA A 90 6.29 -2.85 -12.71
CA ALA A 90 7.71 -3.07 -13.03
C ALA A 90 8.14 -2.31 -14.29
N ALA A 91 7.33 -2.33 -15.36
CA ALA A 91 7.59 -1.60 -16.61
C ALA A 91 7.63 -0.08 -16.40
N ASN A 92 6.96 0.44 -15.37
CA ASN A 92 7.00 1.84 -14.95
C ASN A 92 8.08 2.13 -13.89
N GLY A 93 9.04 1.20 -13.66
CA GLY A 93 10.13 1.36 -12.70
C GLY A 93 9.68 1.37 -11.24
N GLY A 94 8.50 0.86 -10.97
CA GLY A 94 7.89 0.83 -9.65
C GLY A 94 8.13 -0.48 -8.90
N SER A 95 7.57 -0.54 -7.71
CA SER A 95 7.47 -1.75 -6.89
C SER A 95 6.07 -1.85 -6.29
N HIS A 96 5.63 -3.06 -6.04
CA HIS A 96 4.36 -3.34 -5.38
C HIS A 96 4.52 -4.47 -4.37
N ASN A 97 3.60 -4.57 -3.45
CA ASN A 97 3.44 -5.72 -2.56
C ASN A 97 2.07 -5.67 -1.88
N ALA A 98 1.79 -6.71 -1.10
CA ALA A 98 0.65 -6.77 -0.20
C ALA A 98 1.09 -7.33 1.16
N PHE A 99 0.22 -7.23 2.14
CA PHE A 99 0.42 -7.80 3.48
C PHE A 99 -0.92 -7.98 4.17
N THR A 100 -1.06 -9.07 4.91
CA THR A 100 -2.20 -9.34 5.79
C THR A 100 -1.76 -9.30 7.24
N ASN A 101 -2.52 -8.59 8.07
CA ASN A 101 -2.35 -8.49 9.51
C ASN A 101 -3.61 -8.95 10.25
N LEU A 102 -3.65 -8.76 11.58
CA LEU A 102 -4.80 -9.11 12.41
C LEU A 102 -6.07 -8.35 11.97
N ASP A 103 -5.98 -7.04 11.78
CA ASP A 103 -7.13 -6.15 11.62
C ASP A 103 -7.31 -5.61 10.19
N TYR A 104 -6.35 -5.86 9.30
CA TYR A 104 -6.39 -5.31 7.94
C TYR A 104 -5.52 -6.09 6.96
N THR A 105 -5.86 -5.95 5.68
CA THR A 105 -5.04 -6.36 4.53
C THR A 105 -4.75 -5.12 3.68
N GLY A 106 -3.49 -4.90 3.33
CA GLY A 106 -3.04 -3.74 2.55
C GLY A 106 -2.36 -4.14 1.26
N TYR A 107 -2.63 -3.38 0.20
CA TYR A 107 -1.95 -3.49 -1.10
C TYR A 107 -1.32 -2.15 -1.43
N TYR A 108 -0.13 -2.15 -2.00
CA TYR A 108 0.49 -0.90 -2.39
C TYR A 108 1.30 -0.99 -3.67
N GLN A 109 1.40 0.15 -4.36
CA GLN A 109 2.29 0.39 -5.48
C GLN A 109 3.08 1.67 -5.21
N ARG A 110 4.37 1.62 -5.48
CA ARG A 110 5.26 2.77 -5.47
C ARG A 110 5.74 3.03 -6.89
N VAL A 111 5.37 4.16 -7.45
CA VAL A 111 5.65 4.53 -8.85
C VAL A 111 5.97 6.02 -8.96
N ALA A 112 6.38 6.47 -10.16
CA ALA A 112 6.45 7.90 -10.46
C ALA A 112 5.08 8.57 -10.27
N ALA A 113 5.05 9.82 -9.81
CA ALA A 113 3.81 10.50 -9.43
C ALA A 113 2.81 10.64 -10.59
N ASP A 114 3.29 10.74 -11.84
CA ASP A 114 2.48 10.80 -13.04
C ASP A 114 1.81 9.46 -13.43
N ARG A 115 2.10 8.38 -12.68
CA ARG A 115 1.50 7.05 -12.84
C ARG A 115 0.39 6.74 -11.83
N LEU A 116 0.07 7.68 -10.94
CA LEU A 116 -0.95 7.47 -9.90
C LEU A 116 -2.30 7.08 -10.49
N GLU A 117 -2.77 7.78 -11.53
CA GLU A 117 -4.06 7.49 -12.15
C GLU A 117 -4.13 6.06 -12.68
N LEU A 118 -3.07 5.57 -13.33
CA LEU A 118 -2.98 4.19 -13.81
C LEU A 118 -3.09 3.19 -12.64
N MET A 119 -2.38 3.42 -11.54
CA MET A 119 -2.46 2.55 -10.37
C MET A 119 -3.86 2.53 -9.75
N MET A 120 -4.51 3.69 -9.67
CA MET A 120 -5.88 3.80 -9.16
C MET A 120 -6.87 3.04 -10.03
N GLN A 121 -6.73 3.09 -11.36
CA GLN A 121 -7.60 2.36 -12.30
C GLN A 121 -7.42 0.86 -12.14
N MET A 122 -6.18 0.36 -12.08
CA MET A 122 -5.89 -1.06 -11.93
C MET A 122 -6.39 -1.60 -10.56
N GLU A 123 -6.24 -0.82 -9.49
CA GLU A 123 -6.77 -1.18 -8.17
C GLU A 123 -8.30 -1.20 -8.13
N ALA A 124 -8.95 -0.23 -8.76
CA ALA A 124 -10.42 -0.20 -8.83
C ALA A 124 -10.96 -1.41 -9.59
N ASP A 125 -10.30 -1.82 -10.66
CA ASP A 125 -10.64 -3.04 -11.41
C ASP A 125 -10.44 -4.29 -10.53
N ARG A 126 -9.31 -4.40 -9.84
CA ARG A 126 -9.05 -5.51 -8.91
C ARG A 126 -10.09 -5.61 -7.79
N MET A 127 -10.56 -4.48 -7.25
CA MET A 127 -11.55 -4.44 -6.18
C MET A 127 -12.91 -5.02 -6.58
N THR A 128 -13.28 -4.93 -7.84
CA THR A 128 -14.64 -5.26 -8.30
C THR A 128 -14.68 -6.29 -9.42
N GLY A 129 -13.61 -6.42 -10.18
CA GLY A 129 -13.53 -7.22 -11.40
C GLY A 129 -12.80 -8.56 -11.27
N LEU A 130 -12.41 -8.97 -10.06
CA LEU A 130 -11.65 -10.20 -9.84
C LEU A 130 -12.38 -11.43 -10.41
N GLN A 131 -11.68 -12.20 -11.23
CA GLN A 131 -12.19 -13.41 -11.89
C GLN A 131 -11.34 -14.63 -11.48
N LEU A 132 -11.87 -15.47 -10.61
CA LEU A 132 -11.17 -16.63 -10.09
C LEU A 132 -11.67 -17.92 -10.76
N SER A 133 -10.74 -18.70 -11.29
CA SER A 133 -11.01 -20.06 -11.73
C SER A 133 -10.79 -21.06 -10.58
N PRO A 134 -11.38 -22.27 -10.67
CA PRO A 134 -11.06 -23.34 -9.72
C PRO A 134 -9.57 -23.68 -9.64
N ASP A 135 -8.85 -23.58 -10.76
CA ASP A 135 -7.41 -23.84 -10.84
C ASP A 135 -6.60 -22.76 -10.10
N ASP A 136 -6.95 -21.47 -10.23
CA ASP A 136 -6.34 -20.41 -9.47
C ASP A 136 -6.44 -20.65 -7.96
N ILE A 137 -7.64 -21.05 -7.53
CA ILE A 137 -7.91 -21.33 -6.11
C ILE A 137 -7.09 -22.54 -5.63
N ALA A 138 -6.97 -23.58 -6.43
CA ALA A 138 -6.21 -24.77 -6.06
C ALA A 138 -4.71 -24.48 -5.95
N VAL A 139 -4.14 -23.80 -6.94
CA VAL A 139 -2.71 -23.45 -6.97
C VAL A 139 -2.33 -22.54 -5.82
N GLU A 140 -3.07 -21.44 -5.60
CA GLU A 140 -2.73 -20.51 -4.51
C GLU A 140 -2.94 -21.12 -3.13
N ARG A 141 -3.92 -21.99 -2.96
CA ARG A 141 -4.08 -22.72 -1.70
C ARG A 141 -2.83 -23.55 -1.38
N ASP A 142 -2.25 -24.22 -2.36
CA ASP A 142 -1.08 -25.05 -2.16
C ASP A 142 0.16 -24.17 -1.85
N VAL A 143 0.28 -22.98 -2.46
CA VAL A 143 1.31 -21.98 -2.13
C VAL A 143 1.20 -21.52 -0.68
N VAL A 144 0.02 -21.08 -0.25
CA VAL A 144 -0.20 -20.61 1.14
C VAL A 144 0.03 -21.73 2.18
N ILE A 145 -0.31 -22.98 1.84
CA ILE A 145 0.00 -24.13 2.71
C ILE A 145 1.51 -24.32 2.84
N GLU A 146 2.26 -24.17 1.74
CA GLU A 146 3.72 -24.30 1.78
C GLU A 146 4.37 -23.17 2.59
N GLU A 147 3.94 -21.93 2.41
CA GLU A 147 4.42 -20.80 3.22
C GLU A 147 4.20 -21.00 4.72
N ARG A 148 3.06 -21.54 5.10
CA ARG A 148 2.78 -21.89 6.50
C ARG A 148 3.76 -22.94 7.06
N ASN A 149 4.31 -23.80 6.23
CA ASN A 149 5.19 -24.89 6.65
C ASN A 149 6.66 -24.46 6.77
N GLN A 150 7.02 -23.25 6.29
CA GLN A 150 8.35 -22.66 6.42
C GLN A 150 8.55 -21.96 7.75
#